data_34a0f830f7875e2dbd4f0047f90be2aa
#
_entry.id   34a0f830f7875e2dbd4f0047f90be2aa
#
_cell.length_a   1.000
_cell.length_b   1.000
_cell.length_c   1.000
_cell.angle_alpha   90.00
_cell.angle_beta   90.00
_cell.angle_gamma   90.00
#
_symmetry.space_group_name_H-M   'P 1'
#
loop_
_entity.id
_entity.type
_entity.pdbx_description
1 polymer ?
#
loop_
_entity_poly.entity_id
_entity_poly.type
_entity_poly.pdbx_seq_one_letter_code
_entity_poly.pdbx_strand_id
1 'polypeptide(L)'
;MKLTVFGHWGGYPVANEGTSSYLLEEAGFKLLIDVGASAVSIMQNYIDPDDIDTAIISHYHPDHVADVGILQHIRLLSQKKEKPPVLPIYGHKEDERGYSYLEMANVTKAIEYKADDRLEIGPFKVTFLKTIHPVPCYAMRIEAGGKIFVYTADSAYQDSFIPFSEGADLLVTDTNFFHDLAGKTKVHMASTEVAKIAREANVKSLLLSHLPEVGDLEVLKQEAAAIYTGEIALASKGFTKTF
;
A
#
# COMPACT_ATOMS: atom_id res chain seq x y z
N MET A 1 -0.11 4.30 15.43
CA MET A 1 0.55 4.13 14.11
C MET A 1 0.59 5.45 13.36
N LYS A 2 1.57 5.64 12.47
CA LYS A 2 1.65 6.80 11.57
C LYS A 2 1.85 6.31 10.13
N LEU A 3 1.01 6.77 9.20
CA LEU A 3 1.16 6.57 7.76
C LEU A 3 1.83 7.79 7.12
N THR A 4 2.73 7.56 6.16
CA THR A 4 3.23 8.57 5.21
C THR A 4 3.11 8.01 3.80
N VAL A 5 2.55 8.79 2.87
CA VAL A 5 2.35 8.40 1.46
C VAL A 5 3.49 8.95 0.61
N PHE A 6 4.20 8.08 -0.10
CA PHE A 6 5.23 8.49 -1.08
C PHE A 6 4.68 8.48 -2.51
N GLY A 7 3.73 7.58 -2.79
CA GLY A 7 3.08 7.50 -4.08
C GLY A 7 1.66 6.96 -3.96
N HIS A 8 0.77 7.40 -4.83
CA HIS A 8 -0.68 7.18 -4.72
C HIS A 8 -1.40 7.07 -6.07
N TRP A 9 -0.67 7.21 -7.18
CA TRP A 9 -1.25 7.05 -8.52
C TRP A 9 -1.37 5.57 -8.88
N GLY A 10 -2.40 5.21 -9.61
CA GLY A 10 -2.55 3.89 -10.21
C GLY A 10 -1.86 3.80 -11.57
N GLY A 11 -1.40 2.62 -11.97
CA GLY A 11 -0.85 2.31 -13.27
C GLY A 11 0.49 2.99 -13.60
N TYR A 12 0.60 4.33 -13.53
CA TYR A 12 1.83 5.07 -13.81
C TYR A 12 1.86 6.43 -13.08
N PRO A 13 3.05 6.97 -12.77
CA PRO A 13 3.15 8.23 -12.04
C PRO A 13 2.91 9.42 -12.98
N VAL A 14 2.22 10.45 -12.50
CA VAL A 14 2.25 11.77 -13.14
C VAL A 14 3.56 12.50 -12.79
N ALA A 15 3.86 13.58 -13.50
CA ALA A 15 5.12 14.32 -13.33
C ALA A 15 5.34 14.76 -11.86
N ASN A 16 6.51 14.44 -11.30
CA ASN A 16 6.93 14.72 -9.92
C ASN A 16 6.11 13.99 -8.83
N GLU A 17 5.35 12.98 -9.18
CA GLU A 17 4.55 12.16 -8.28
C GLU A 17 5.01 10.70 -8.36
N GLY A 18 4.45 9.82 -7.50
CA GLY A 18 4.78 8.41 -7.45
C GLY A 18 3.55 7.52 -7.48
N THR A 19 3.74 6.27 -7.87
CA THR A 19 2.76 5.20 -7.76
C THR A 19 2.87 4.51 -6.39
N SER A 20 1.97 3.60 -6.10
CA SER A 20 1.72 3.00 -4.78
C SER A 20 2.96 2.77 -3.93
N SER A 21 3.11 3.54 -2.87
CA SER A 21 4.14 3.33 -1.85
C SER A 21 3.79 4.06 -0.55
N TYR A 22 3.80 3.33 0.55
CA TYR A 22 3.34 3.81 1.85
C TYR A 22 4.32 3.40 2.94
N LEU A 23 4.66 4.33 3.82
CA LEU A 23 5.43 4.04 5.03
C LEU A 23 4.50 3.96 6.23
N LEU A 24 4.51 2.84 6.92
CA LEU A 24 3.82 2.65 8.19
C LEU A 24 4.84 2.59 9.33
N GLU A 25 4.69 3.47 10.32
CA GLU A 25 5.59 3.60 11.45
C GLU A 25 4.87 3.28 12.77
N GLU A 26 5.49 2.45 13.62
CA GLU A 26 5.05 2.19 14.99
C GLU A 26 6.24 1.85 15.88
N ALA A 27 6.31 2.41 17.07
CA ALA A 27 7.36 2.16 18.07
C ALA A 27 8.80 2.29 17.50
N GLY A 28 9.01 3.19 16.54
CA GLY A 28 10.29 3.42 15.87
C GLY A 28 10.60 2.46 14.71
N PHE A 29 9.77 1.44 14.48
CA PHE A 29 9.92 0.52 13.36
C PHE A 29 9.24 1.06 12.09
N LYS A 30 9.90 0.91 10.95
CA LYS A 30 9.51 1.45 9.65
C LYS A 30 9.23 0.32 8.64
N LEU A 31 7.94 0.09 8.37
CA LEU A 31 7.45 -0.86 7.37
C LEU A 31 7.09 -0.12 6.08
N LEU A 32 7.79 -0.42 4.99
CA LEU A 32 7.44 0.09 3.65
C LEU A 32 6.47 -0.88 2.96
N ILE A 33 5.32 -0.39 2.53
CA ILE A 33 4.30 -1.15 1.80
C ILE A 33 4.33 -0.71 0.35
N ASP A 34 4.64 -1.60 -0.57
CA ASP A 34 4.90 -1.40 -1.98
C ASP A 34 6.01 -0.37 -2.27
N VAL A 35 6.66 -0.48 -3.42
CA VAL A 35 7.78 0.38 -3.85
C VAL A 35 7.59 0.73 -5.33
N GLY A 36 6.53 1.47 -5.62
CA GLY A 36 6.14 1.85 -6.97
C GLY A 36 7.07 2.86 -7.63
N ALA A 37 6.76 3.21 -8.86
CA ALA A 37 7.59 4.10 -9.68
C ALA A 37 7.74 5.50 -9.05
N SER A 38 8.94 6.03 -9.03
CA SER A 38 9.35 7.32 -8.45
C SER A 38 9.23 7.42 -6.92
N ALA A 39 8.73 6.38 -6.24
CA ALA A 39 8.48 6.39 -4.80
C ALA A 39 9.76 6.60 -3.99
N VAL A 40 10.86 5.95 -4.36
CA VAL A 40 12.14 6.06 -3.64
C VAL A 40 12.74 7.46 -3.78
N SER A 41 12.58 8.12 -4.93
CA SER A 41 13.00 9.52 -5.10
C SER A 41 12.21 10.46 -4.19
N ILE A 42 10.91 10.24 -4.09
CA ILE A 42 10.02 11.04 -3.22
C ILE A 42 10.32 10.77 -1.75
N MET A 43 10.50 9.50 -1.37
CA MET A 43 10.83 9.05 -0.01
C MET A 43 11.98 9.83 0.61
N GLN A 44 13.02 10.14 -0.17
CA GLN A 44 14.21 10.88 0.29
C GLN A 44 13.92 12.30 0.80
N ASN A 45 12.74 12.87 0.51
CA ASN A 45 12.31 14.14 1.10
C ASN A 45 11.81 14.00 2.54
N TYR A 46 11.55 12.77 3.01
CA TYR A 46 10.89 12.50 4.29
C TYR A 46 11.75 11.64 5.22
N ILE A 47 12.45 10.65 4.67
CA ILE A 47 13.32 9.73 5.40
C ILE A 47 14.53 9.32 4.57
N ASP A 48 15.56 8.84 5.22
CA ASP A 48 16.66 8.13 4.54
C ASP A 48 16.19 6.70 4.18
N PRO A 49 16.29 6.27 2.90
CA PRO A 49 15.90 4.90 2.50
C PRO A 49 16.67 3.79 3.24
N ASP A 50 17.85 4.09 3.77
CA ASP A 50 18.62 3.16 4.63
C ASP A 50 17.97 2.91 5.99
N ASP A 51 17.05 3.77 6.43
CA ASP A 51 16.36 3.65 7.71
C ASP A 51 15.08 2.79 7.64
N ILE A 52 14.76 2.22 6.49
CA ILE A 52 13.67 1.23 6.35
C ILE A 52 14.09 -0.08 7.02
N ASP A 53 13.26 -0.59 7.92
CA ASP A 53 13.53 -1.85 8.61
C ASP A 53 13.07 -3.06 7.81
N THR A 54 11.98 -2.91 7.03
CA THR A 54 11.41 -4.00 6.22
C THR A 54 10.51 -3.43 5.13
N ALA A 55 10.35 -4.18 4.02
CA ALA A 55 9.34 -3.90 3.01
C ALA A 55 8.40 -5.09 2.82
N ILE A 56 7.17 -4.83 2.36
CA ILE A 56 6.19 -5.84 2.00
C ILE A 56 5.50 -5.44 0.69
N ILE A 57 5.40 -6.39 -0.23
CA ILE A 57 4.89 -6.18 -1.58
C ILE A 57 3.54 -6.87 -1.72
N SER A 58 2.54 -6.13 -2.19
CA SER A 58 1.20 -6.65 -2.43
C SER A 58 1.13 -7.54 -3.67
N HIS A 59 1.74 -7.10 -4.76
CA HIS A 59 1.86 -7.80 -6.03
C HIS A 59 2.96 -7.17 -6.91
N TYR A 60 3.20 -7.70 -8.13
CA TYR A 60 4.38 -7.35 -8.91
C TYR A 60 4.09 -6.53 -10.18
N HIS A 61 2.97 -5.81 -10.26
CA HIS A 61 2.81 -4.80 -11.30
C HIS A 61 3.84 -3.67 -11.14
N PRO A 62 4.30 -3.05 -12.23
CA PRO A 62 5.36 -2.03 -12.18
C PRO A 62 5.06 -0.85 -11.25
N ASP A 63 3.83 -0.44 -11.14
CA ASP A 63 3.40 0.66 -10.26
C ASP A 63 3.41 0.30 -8.77
N HIS A 64 3.76 -0.94 -8.42
CA HIS A 64 3.98 -1.40 -7.05
C HIS A 64 5.42 -1.84 -6.75
N VAL A 65 6.26 -2.08 -7.79
CA VAL A 65 7.61 -2.64 -7.60
C VAL A 65 8.72 -1.97 -8.40
N ALA A 66 8.41 -1.00 -9.27
CA ALA A 66 9.40 -0.43 -10.20
C ALA A 66 10.65 0.09 -9.50
N ASP A 67 10.54 0.67 -8.31
CA ASP A 67 11.67 1.25 -7.58
C ASP A 67 12.34 0.26 -6.59
N VAL A 68 11.94 -1.02 -6.54
CA VAL A 68 12.63 -2.02 -5.71
C VAL A 68 14.12 -2.07 -6.03
N GLY A 69 14.49 -2.13 -7.33
CA GLY A 69 15.89 -2.11 -7.76
C GLY A 69 16.62 -0.82 -7.39
N ILE A 70 15.92 0.32 -7.36
CA ILE A 70 16.51 1.60 -6.92
C ILE A 70 16.76 1.58 -5.42
N LEU A 71 15.80 1.08 -4.62
CA LEU A 71 15.98 0.91 -3.17
C LEU A 71 17.17 -0.01 -2.85
N GLN A 72 17.30 -1.12 -3.58
CA GLN A 72 18.43 -2.03 -3.47
C GLN A 72 19.76 -1.32 -3.78
N HIS A 73 19.84 -0.53 -4.86
CA HIS A 73 21.06 0.19 -5.24
C HIS A 73 21.43 1.29 -4.25
N ILE A 74 20.48 2.03 -3.68
CA ILE A 74 20.77 3.01 -2.64
C ILE A 74 21.43 2.32 -1.45
N ARG A 75 20.88 1.20 -0.97
CA ARG A 75 21.44 0.44 0.16
C ARG A 75 22.79 -0.18 -0.16
N LEU A 76 22.98 -0.70 -1.38
CA LEU A 76 24.27 -1.21 -1.87
C LEU A 76 25.37 -0.13 -1.84
N LEU A 77 25.03 1.07 -2.30
CA LEU A 77 25.94 2.20 -2.46
C LEU A 77 26.00 3.12 -1.23
N SER A 78 25.31 2.77 -0.15
CA SER A 78 25.27 3.56 1.07
C SER A 78 26.67 3.98 1.54
N GLN A 79 26.80 5.28 1.83
CA GLN A 79 28.04 5.88 2.33
C GLN A 79 28.09 5.96 3.87
N LYS A 80 27.09 5.38 4.56
CA LYS A 80 27.08 5.31 6.03
C LYS A 80 28.33 4.57 6.52
N LYS A 81 28.87 4.99 7.66
CA LYS A 81 30.04 4.37 8.28
C LYS A 81 29.80 2.88 8.55
N GLU A 82 28.58 2.56 8.98
CA GLU A 82 28.11 1.19 9.12
C GLU A 82 27.09 0.92 8.02
N LYS A 83 27.33 -0.15 7.26
CA LYS A 83 26.39 -0.55 6.20
C LYS A 83 25.03 -0.87 6.80
N PRO A 84 23.93 -0.47 6.14
CA PRO A 84 22.60 -0.84 6.59
C PRO A 84 22.48 -2.39 6.62
N PRO A 85 21.69 -2.95 7.55
CA PRO A 85 21.46 -4.39 7.58
C PRO A 85 20.77 -4.86 6.30
N VAL A 86 20.88 -6.16 5.99
CA VAL A 86 20.13 -6.76 4.86
C VAL A 86 18.65 -6.51 5.06
N LEU A 87 18.00 -5.86 4.10
CA LEU A 87 16.59 -5.49 4.17
C LEU A 87 15.71 -6.71 3.85
N PRO A 88 14.86 -7.17 4.80
CA PRO A 88 13.83 -8.14 4.48
C PRO A 88 12.78 -7.51 3.56
N ILE A 89 12.42 -8.20 2.48
CA ILE A 89 11.32 -7.83 1.60
C ILE A 89 10.35 -9.00 1.51
N TYR A 90 9.16 -8.85 2.06
CA TYR A 90 8.12 -9.86 2.02
C TYR A 90 7.36 -9.81 0.70
N GLY A 91 7.10 -10.99 0.10
CA GLY A 91 6.33 -11.12 -1.13
C GLY A 91 5.75 -12.53 -1.28
N HIS A 92 4.71 -12.70 -2.09
CA HIS A 92 4.16 -14.02 -2.40
C HIS A 92 4.94 -14.69 -3.56
N LYS A 93 4.94 -16.03 -3.62
CA LYS A 93 5.59 -16.80 -4.68
C LYS A 93 4.66 -17.26 -5.80
N GLU A 94 3.44 -16.81 -5.86
CA GLU A 94 2.53 -17.15 -6.96
C GLU A 94 2.98 -16.54 -8.31
N ASP A 95 3.90 -15.57 -8.27
CA ASP A 95 4.71 -15.10 -9.38
C ASP A 95 6.19 -15.23 -9.01
N GLU A 96 6.81 -16.33 -9.43
CA GLU A 96 8.22 -16.60 -9.13
C GLU A 96 9.18 -15.56 -9.71
N ARG A 97 8.85 -15.02 -10.88
CA ARG A 97 9.66 -14.00 -11.54
C ARG A 97 9.63 -12.70 -10.72
N GLY A 98 8.45 -12.22 -10.38
CA GLY A 98 8.27 -11.03 -9.54
C GLY A 98 8.96 -11.21 -8.18
N TYR A 99 8.75 -12.34 -7.53
CA TYR A 99 9.39 -12.66 -6.25
C TYR A 99 10.92 -12.64 -6.33
N SER A 100 11.51 -13.12 -7.43
CA SER A 100 12.97 -13.16 -7.59
C SER A 100 13.64 -11.77 -7.62
N TYR A 101 12.92 -10.71 -8.03
CA TYR A 101 13.43 -9.33 -8.00
C TYR A 101 13.58 -8.76 -6.60
N LEU A 102 12.95 -9.36 -5.60
CA LEU A 102 13.08 -8.92 -4.21
C LEU A 102 14.42 -9.30 -3.57
N GLU A 103 15.15 -10.23 -4.17
CA GLU A 103 16.43 -10.73 -3.67
C GLU A 103 17.61 -10.01 -4.32
N MET A 104 18.49 -9.44 -3.52
CA MET A 104 19.82 -8.99 -3.94
C MET A 104 20.85 -9.41 -2.87
N ALA A 105 21.82 -10.24 -3.26
CA ALA A 105 22.80 -10.80 -2.34
C ALA A 105 23.46 -9.75 -1.44
N ASN A 106 23.42 -9.97 -0.14
CA ASN A 106 23.96 -9.08 0.90
C ASN A 106 23.31 -7.68 1.01
N VAL A 107 22.20 -7.41 0.29
CA VAL A 107 21.50 -6.12 0.30
C VAL A 107 20.06 -6.29 0.72
N THR A 108 19.30 -7.17 0.02
CA THR A 108 17.93 -7.49 0.35
C THR A 108 17.71 -9.00 0.40
N LYS A 109 16.76 -9.44 1.23
CA LYS A 109 16.38 -10.85 1.36
C LYS A 109 14.89 -10.99 1.12
N ALA A 110 14.53 -11.74 0.09
CA ALA A 110 13.14 -12.10 -0.18
C ALA A 110 12.63 -13.09 0.89
N ILE A 111 11.47 -12.79 1.46
CA ILE A 111 10.77 -13.64 2.43
C ILE A 111 9.37 -13.93 1.90
N GLU A 112 9.06 -15.20 1.73
CA GLU A 112 7.74 -15.63 1.25
C GLU A 112 6.67 -15.39 2.30
N TYR A 113 5.48 -14.91 1.84
CA TYR A 113 4.23 -15.03 2.58
C TYR A 113 3.15 -15.72 1.74
N LYS A 114 2.14 -16.26 2.42
CA LYS A 114 0.98 -16.94 1.83
C LYS A 114 -0.31 -16.31 2.33
N ALA A 115 -1.41 -16.60 1.65
CA ALA A 115 -2.73 -16.05 1.94
C ALA A 115 -3.20 -16.27 3.38
N ASP A 116 -2.88 -17.41 3.98
CA ASP A 116 -3.30 -17.84 5.32
C ASP A 116 -2.27 -17.53 6.42
N ASP A 117 -1.15 -16.91 6.07
CA ASP A 117 -0.12 -16.56 7.05
C ASP A 117 -0.61 -15.44 7.99
N ARG A 118 -0.08 -15.51 9.21
CA ARG A 118 -0.16 -14.46 10.21
C ARG A 118 1.26 -14.11 10.61
N LEU A 119 1.76 -13.02 10.05
CA LEU A 119 3.15 -12.62 10.26
C LEU A 119 3.29 -11.67 11.45
N GLU A 120 4.40 -11.80 12.17
CA GLU A 120 4.87 -10.79 13.10
C GLU A 120 6.10 -10.09 12.49
N ILE A 121 5.94 -8.80 12.13
CA ILE A 121 6.98 -7.99 11.48
C ILE A 121 7.25 -6.78 12.38
N GLY A 122 8.33 -6.84 13.15
CA GLY A 122 8.55 -5.85 14.21
C GLY A 122 7.35 -5.77 15.17
N PRO A 123 6.74 -4.60 15.37
CA PRO A 123 5.56 -4.45 16.22
C PRO A 123 4.25 -4.86 15.52
N PHE A 124 4.28 -5.14 14.22
CA PHE A 124 3.10 -5.34 13.38
C PHE A 124 2.69 -6.82 13.31
N LYS A 125 1.38 -7.07 13.46
CA LYS A 125 0.74 -8.34 13.09
C LYS A 125 0.06 -8.16 11.75
N VAL A 126 0.46 -8.94 10.75
CA VAL A 126 -0.01 -8.81 9.37
C VAL A 126 -0.80 -10.05 8.97
N THR A 127 -1.99 -9.85 8.42
CA THR A 127 -2.80 -10.88 7.80
C THR A 127 -3.19 -10.45 6.39
N PHE A 128 -3.56 -11.41 5.55
CA PHE A 128 -3.75 -11.20 4.12
C PHE A 128 -5.16 -11.59 3.66
N LEU A 129 -5.62 -10.94 2.60
CA LEU A 129 -6.81 -11.31 1.84
C LEU A 129 -6.46 -11.30 0.36
N LYS A 130 -6.63 -12.43 -0.32
CA LYS A 130 -6.44 -12.49 -1.77
C LYS A 130 -7.48 -11.63 -2.47
N THR A 131 -7.03 -10.78 -3.40
CA THR A 131 -7.88 -9.81 -4.09
C THR A 131 -8.40 -10.35 -5.43
N ILE A 132 -9.36 -9.66 -6.03
CA ILE A 132 -9.83 -9.91 -7.40
C ILE A 132 -9.06 -8.99 -8.33
N HIS A 133 -7.94 -9.50 -8.85
CA HIS A 133 -7.04 -8.76 -9.75
C HIS A 133 -6.48 -9.70 -10.82
N PRO A 134 -6.06 -9.21 -12.02
CA PRO A 134 -5.56 -10.07 -13.10
C PRO A 134 -4.34 -10.92 -12.76
N VAL A 135 -3.53 -10.47 -11.78
CA VAL A 135 -2.38 -11.21 -11.24
C VAL A 135 -2.60 -11.50 -9.76
N PRO A 136 -1.91 -12.49 -9.17
CA PRO A 136 -1.96 -12.71 -7.73
C PRO A 136 -1.63 -11.43 -6.96
N CYS A 137 -2.56 -10.97 -6.13
CA CYS A 137 -2.45 -9.74 -5.38
C CYS A 137 -3.12 -9.92 -4.00
N TYR A 138 -2.57 -9.24 -2.97
CA TYR A 138 -2.99 -9.42 -1.58
C TYR A 138 -3.20 -8.10 -0.86
N ALA A 139 -4.41 -7.91 -0.36
CA ALA A 139 -4.71 -6.90 0.65
C ALA A 139 -4.06 -7.28 1.99
N MET A 140 -3.78 -6.27 2.81
CA MET A 140 -3.10 -6.41 4.09
C MET A 140 -3.90 -5.76 5.21
N ARG A 141 -4.14 -6.51 6.30
CA ARG A 141 -4.61 -5.97 7.57
C ARG A 141 -3.45 -6.01 8.56
N ILE A 142 -3.07 -4.85 9.08
CA ILE A 142 -1.89 -4.64 9.91
C ILE A 142 -2.32 -4.07 11.25
N GLU A 143 -1.99 -4.76 12.34
CA GLU A 143 -2.38 -4.39 13.69
C GLU A 143 -1.16 -4.15 14.56
N ALA A 144 -1.12 -3.02 15.27
CA ALA A 144 -0.11 -2.70 16.27
C ALA A 144 -0.60 -1.62 17.24
N GLY A 145 -0.16 -1.63 18.49
CA GLY A 145 -0.49 -0.60 19.49
C GLY A 145 -1.99 -0.41 19.72
N GLY A 146 -2.81 -1.45 19.51
CA GLY A 146 -4.28 -1.37 19.61
C GLY A 146 -4.94 -0.64 18.43
N LYS A 147 -4.21 -0.42 17.34
CA LYS A 147 -4.66 0.23 16.11
C LYS A 147 -4.71 -0.75 14.95
N ILE A 148 -5.57 -0.49 13.98
CA ILE A 148 -5.82 -1.33 12.82
C ILE A 148 -5.69 -0.49 11.56
N PHE A 149 -4.74 -0.87 10.71
CA PHE A 149 -4.54 -0.35 9.36
C PHE A 149 -4.94 -1.42 8.35
N VAL A 150 -5.67 -1.03 7.31
CA VAL A 150 -5.98 -1.92 6.19
C VAL A 150 -5.60 -1.26 4.88
N TYR A 151 -4.90 -1.99 4.03
CA TYR A 151 -4.57 -1.63 2.65
C TYR A 151 -5.21 -2.66 1.72
N THR A 152 -6.06 -2.22 0.81
CA THR A 152 -6.76 -3.15 -0.10
C THR A 152 -5.86 -3.73 -1.16
N ALA A 153 -4.70 -3.09 -1.44
CA ALA A 153 -3.96 -3.29 -2.68
C ALA A 153 -4.91 -3.15 -3.89
N ASP A 154 -4.55 -3.67 -5.06
CA ASP A 154 -5.37 -3.59 -6.26
C ASP A 154 -6.46 -4.67 -6.25
N SER A 155 -7.68 -4.26 -6.48
CA SER A 155 -8.82 -5.19 -6.49
C SER A 155 -10.07 -4.60 -7.11
N ALA A 156 -10.82 -5.43 -7.81
CA ALA A 156 -12.25 -5.20 -7.97
C ALA A 156 -12.97 -5.36 -6.62
N TYR A 157 -14.20 -4.83 -6.53
CA TYR A 157 -15.02 -4.97 -5.33
C TYR A 157 -15.28 -6.45 -4.98
N GLN A 158 -15.14 -6.77 -3.69
CA GLN A 158 -15.54 -8.05 -3.11
C GLN A 158 -16.08 -7.85 -1.69
N ASP A 159 -17.16 -8.57 -1.34
CA ASP A 159 -17.79 -8.43 -0.03
C ASP A 159 -16.88 -8.85 1.15
N SER A 160 -15.88 -9.67 0.89
CA SER A 160 -14.86 -10.09 1.89
C SER A 160 -14.01 -8.94 2.44
N PHE A 161 -13.97 -7.79 1.77
CA PHE A 161 -13.33 -6.60 2.33
C PHE A 161 -14.06 -6.05 3.55
N ILE A 162 -15.37 -6.27 3.68
CA ILE A 162 -16.16 -5.76 4.81
C ILE A 162 -15.66 -6.38 6.12
N PRO A 163 -15.72 -7.71 6.33
CA PRO A 163 -15.18 -8.30 7.56
C PRO A 163 -13.66 -8.13 7.69
N PHE A 164 -12.90 -8.09 6.58
CA PHE A 164 -11.46 -7.88 6.62
C PHE A 164 -11.07 -6.49 7.13
N SER A 165 -11.88 -5.47 6.84
CA SER A 165 -11.65 -4.08 7.24
C SER A 165 -12.38 -3.70 8.54
N GLU A 166 -13.06 -4.64 9.20
CA GLU A 166 -13.88 -4.36 10.38
C GLU A 166 -13.11 -3.57 11.44
N GLY A 167 -13.67 -2.41 11.83
CA GLY A 167 -13.14 -1.54 12.86
C GLY A 167 -11.80 -0.88 12.56
N ALA A 168 -11.36 -0.85 11.29
CA ALA A 168 -10.09 -0.22 10.93
C ALA A 168 -10.03 1.25 11.33
N ASP A 169 -8.92 1.65 11.94
CA ASP A 169 -8.65 3.06 12.24
C ASP A 169 -8.36 3.84 10.95
N LEU A 170 -7.70 3.19 9.99
CA LEU A 170 -7.45 3.72 8.65
C LEU A 170 -7.57 2.62 7.60
N LEU A 171 -8.40 2.84 6.59
CA LEU A 171 -8.53 2.03 5.39
C LEU A 171 -7.96 2.81 4.19
N VAL A 172 -6.91 2.30 3.56
CA VAL A 172 -6.34 2.80 2.30
C VAL A 172 -6.86 1.93 1.17
N THR A 173 -7.48 2.53 0.17
CA THR A 173 -8.19 1.79 -0.88
C THR A 173 -7.66 2.06 -2.27
N ASP A 174 -7.67 1.03 -3.10
CA ASP A 174 -7.68 1.17 -4.55
C ASP A 174 -8.98 1.89 -4.96
N THR A 175 -8.87 3.10 -5.51
CA THR A 175 -10.00 3.94 -5.91
C THR A 175 -9.73 4.52 -7.30
N ASN A 176 -9.51 3.62 -8.25
CA ASN A 176 -9.12 4.01 -9.62
C ASN A 176 -10.32 4.44 -10.49
N PHE A 177 -11.57 4.22 -10.03
CA PHE A 177 -12.74 4.51 -10.84
C PHE A 177 -13.75 5.41 -10.15
N PHE A 178 -14.42 6.23 -10.96
CA PHE A 178 -15.60 7.00 -10.59
C PHE A 178 -16.83 6.08 -10.50
N HIS A 179 -17.89 6.59 -9.87
CA HIS A 179 -19.12 5.81 -9.62
C HIS A 179 -19.74 5.17 -10.88
N ASP A 180 -19.64 5.82 -12.03
CA ASP A 180 -20.20 5.32 -13.30
C ASP A 180 -19.63 3.95 -13.73
N LEU A 181 -18.47 3.56 -13.22
CA LEU A 181 -17.86 2.25 -13.45
C LEU A 181 -18.10 1.24 -12.32
N ALA A 182 -18.84 1.60 -11.27
CA ALA A 182 -19.16 0.70 -10.17
C ALA A 182 -19.88 -0.57 -10.67
N GLY A 183 -19.42 -1.75 -10.24
CA GLY A 183 -19.93 -3.06 -10.65
C GLY A 183 -19.62 -3.46 -12.10
N LYS A 184 -18.89 -2.63 -12.85
CA LYS A 184 -18.61 -2.87 -14.29
C LYS A 184 -17.19 -3.33 -14.57
N THR A 185 -16.30 -3.23 -13.58
CA THR A 185 -14.89 -3.60 -13.71
C THR A 185 -14.57 -4.85 -12.91
N LYS A 186 -13.44 -5.51 -13.27
CA LYS A 186 -12.92 -6.68 -12.54
C LYS A 186 -11.44 -6.49 -12.15
N VAL A 187 -11.01 -5.24 -12.06
CA VAL A 187 -9.59 -4.92 -11.83
C VAL A 187 -9.38 -3.93 -10.69
N HIS A 188 -10.25 -2.92 -10.57
CA HIS A 188 -10.17 -1.86 -9.55
C HIS A 188 -11.56 -1.49 -9.04
N MET A 189 -11.62 -0.79 -7.91
CA MET A 189 -12.86 -0.33 -7.29
C MET A 189 -13.20 1.10 -7.70
N ALA A 190 -14.52 1.39 -7.67
CA ALA A 190 -15.04 2.74 -7.76
C ALA A 190 -15.16 3.40 -6.37
N SER A 191 -15.17 4.72 -6.35
CA SER A 191 -15.35 5.56 -5.15
C SER A 191 -16.49 5.14 -4.25
N THR A 192 -17.65 4.80 -4.82
CA THR A 192 -18.84 4.38 -4.09
C THR A 192 -18.73 2.95 -3.53
N GLU A 193 -17.95 2.08 -4.17
CA GLU A 193 -17.70 0.72 -3.69
C GLU A 193 -16.78 0.74 -2.45
N VAL A 194 -15.72 1.52 -2.47
CA VAL A 194 -14.83 1.67 -1.31
C VAL A 194 -15.53 2.36 -0.14
N ALA A 195 -16.41 3.32 -0.42
CA ALA A 195 -17.23 3.97 0.60
C ALA A 195 -18.25 3.02 1.24
N LYS A 196 -18.82 2.08 0.46
CA LYS A 196 -19.67 1.01 0.98
C LYS A 196 -18.89 0.11 1.95
N ILE A 197 -17.69 -0.32 1.57
CA ILE A 197 -16.81 -1.11 2.45
C ILE A 197 -16.55 -0.34 3.75
N ALA A 198 -16.12 0.92 3.65
CA ALA A 198 -15.81 1.74 4.82
C ALA A 198 -16.99 1.90 5.78
N ARG A 199 -18.20 2.13 5.24
CA ARG A 199 -19.44 2.23 6.03
C ARG A 199 -19.78 0.91 6.72
N GLU A 200 -19.83 -0.19 5.98
CA GLU A 200 -20.29 -1.48 6.48
C GLU A 200 -19.28 -2.14 7.43
N ALA A 201 -17.99 -1.84 7.26
CA ALA A 201 -16.92 -2.28 8.16
C ALA A 201 -16.71 -1.36 9.38
N ASN A 202 -17.50 -0.30 9.56
CA ASN A 202 -17.32 0.69 10.63
C ASN A 202 -15.88 1.26 10.70
N VAL A 203 -15.30 1.56 9.55
CA VAL A 203 -13.97 2.17 9.43
C VAL A 203 -14.02 3.59 10.02
N LYS A 204 -12.95 4.04 10.67
CA LYS A 204 -12.90 5.40 11.25
C LYS A 204 -12.46 6.45 10.23
N SER A 205 -11.51 6.11 9.34
CA SER A 205 -10.99 7.01 8.30
C SER A 205 -10.74 6.24 7.01
N LEU A 206 -11.17 6.81 5.89
CA LEU A 206 -10.98 6.29 4.54
C LEU A 206 -9.99 7.17 3.78
N LEU A 207 -8.93 6.59 3.25
CA LEU A 207 -7.98 7.24 2.35
C LEU A 207 -8.12 6.65 0.95
N LEU A 208 -8.64 7.44 0.03
CA LEU A 208 -8.75 7.10 -1.39
C LEU A 208 -7.36 7.21 -2.01
N SER A 209 -6.84 6.12 -2.55
CA SER A 209 -5.51 6.02 -3.16
C SER A 209 -5.58 5.20 -4.44
N HIS A 210 -4.45 4.91 -5.07
CA HIS A 210 -4.40 4.28 -6.39
C HIS A 210 -5.30 5.05 -7.38
N LEU A 211 -5.11 6.39 -7.40
CA LEU A 211 -6.03 7.33 -8.06
C LEU A 211 -5.86 7.31 -9.59
N PRO A 212 -6.94 7.58 -10.35
CA PRO A 212 -6.86 7.71 -11.80
C PRO A 212 -6.12 9.00 -12.20
N GLU A 213 -5.39 8.94 -13.30
CA GLU A 213 -4.62 10.08 -13.85
C GLU A 213 -5.52 11.10 -14.61
N VAL A 214 -6.79 10.75 -14.82
CA VAL A 214 -7.74 11.58 -15.54
C VAL A 214 -9.01 11.82 -14.72
N GLY A 215 -9.61 12.99 -14.91
CA GLY A 215 -10.82 13.39 -14.20
C GLY A 215 -10.52 14.34 -13.03
N ASP A 216 -11.59 14.83 -12.40
CA ASP A 216 -11.49 15.65 -11.19
C ASP A 216 -11.54 14.73 -9.96
N LEU A 217 -10.41 14.60 -9.27
CA LEU A 217 -10.29 13.71 -8.12
C LEU A 217 -11.23 14.09 -6.96
N GLU A 218 -11.62 15.35 -6.82
CA GLU A 218 -12.58 15.77 -5.80
C GLU A 218 -13.96 15.13 -6.01
N VAL A 219 -14.31 14.74 -7.23
CA VAL A 219 -15.54 13.97 -7.51
C VAL A 219 -15.50 12.61 -6.82
N LEU A 220 -14.37 11.89 -6.82
CA LEU A 220 -14.22 10.61 -6.10
C LEU A 220 -14.57 10.77 -4.61
N LYS A 221 -14.08 11.85 -3.99
CA LYS A 221 -14.36 12.15 -2.58
C LYS A 221 -15.83 12.51 -2.35
N GLN A 222 -16.44 13.28 -3.25
CA GLN A 222 -17.86 13.63 -3.17
C GLN A 222 -18.76 12.39 -3.31
N GLU A 223 -18.46 11.52 -4.26
CA GLU A 223 -19.17 10.26 -4.47
C GLU A 223 -19.06 9.35 -3.24
N ALA A 224 -17.87 9.22 -2.66
CA ALA A 224 -17.64 8.47 -1.43
C ALA A 224 -18.41 9.08 -0.23
N ALA A 225 -18.42 10.40 -0.10
CA ALA A 225 -19.10 11.12 0.98
C ALA A 225 -20.63 11.00 0.93
N ALA A 226 -21.19 10.68 -0.22
CA ALA A 226 -22.63 10.39 -0.34
C ALA A 226 -23.03 9.06 0.33
N ILE A 227 -22.06 8.16 0.62
CA ILE A 227 -22.31 6.81 1.15
C ILE A 227 -21.70 6.64 2.56
N TYR A 228 -20.50 7.16 2.79
CA TYR A 228 -19.77 7.03 4.04
C TYR A 228 -19.59 8.41 4.70
N THR A 229 -20.01 8.53 5.96
CA THR A 229 -20.05 9.80 6.70
C THR A 229 -18.84 10.00 7.63
N GLY A 230 -17.91 9.05 7.68
CA GLY A 230 -16.66 9.21 8.42
C GLY A 230 -15.66 10.12 7.71
N GLU A 231 -14.46 10.18 8.24
CA GLU A 231 -13.39 11.00 7.64
C GLU A 231 -12.93 10.40 6.29
N ILE A 232 -12.92 11.23 5.23
CA ILE A 232 -12.45 10.86 3.89
C ILE A 232 -11.37 11.82 3.44
N ALA A 233 -10.25 11.28 2.97
CA ALA A 233 -9.17 12.04 2.34
C ALA A 233 -8.78 11.43 0.99
N LEU A 234 -8.26 12.27 0.08
CA LEU A 234 -7.51 11.82 -1.09
C LEU A 234 -6.04 11.67 -0.70
N ALA A 235 -5.42 10.58 -1.12
CA ALA A 235 -3.98 10.40 -0.97
C ALA A 235 -3.24 11.43 -1.84
N SER A 236 -2.13 11.91 -1.33
CA SER A 236 -1.24 12.83 -2.04
C SER A 236 0.20 12.61 -1.58
N LYS A 237 1.14 13.02 -2.39
CA LYS A 237 2.57 12.96 -2.04
C LYS A 237 2.84 13.67 -0.71
N GLY A 238 3.42 12.96 0.24
CA GLY A 238 3.74 13.48 1.57
C GLY A 238 2.54 13.56 2.52
N PHE A 239 1.36 13.09 2.13
CA PHE A 239 0.23 12.97 3.06
C PHE A 239 0.66 12.15 4.27
N THR A 240 0.36 12.65 5.48
CA THR A 240 0.65 11.94 6.73
C THR A 240 -0.60 11.89 7.61
N LYS A 241 -0.79 10.74 8.26
CA LYS A 241 -1.87 10.55 9.24
C LYS A 241 -1.38 9.72 10.42
N THR A 242 -1.55 10.26 11.61
CA THR A 242 -1.41 9.51 12.88
C THR A 242 -2.79 9.08 13.36
N PHE A 243 -2.94 7.83 13.76
CA PHE A 243 -4.22 7.25 14.15
C PHE A 243 -4.07 6.22 15.28
#